data_f67aa0dbbb8ebd07849a554fbb30947e
#
_entry.id   f67aa0dbbb8ebd07849a554fbb30947e
#
_cell.length_a   1.000
_cell.length_b   1.000
_cell.length_c   1.000
_cell.angle_alpha   90.00
_cell.angle_beta   90.00
_cell.angle_gamma   90.00
#
_symmetry.space_group_name_H-M   'P 1'
#
loop_
_entity.id
_entity.type
_entity.pdbx_description
1 polymer ?
#
loop_
_entity_poly.entity_id
_entity_poly.type
_entity_poly.pdbx_seq_one_letter_code
_entity_poly.pdbx_strand_id
1 'polypeptide(L)'
;FMVEKMGKVAEAMGPKAIAVIGKKVGDHFNTASYQTTHLNGGAIMGTDPKTSALNRYLQSWDVHNVFVPGASAFPQGLGYNPTGLVAALTYWSAKAIREQYLKNPGPLVQA
;
A
#
# COMPACT_ATOMS: atom_id res chain seq x y z
N PHE A 1 1.97 4.94 24.90
CA PHE A 1 0.56 4.51 24.96
C PHE A 1 0.35 3.10 24.37
N MET A 2 0.62 2.86 23.07
CA MET A 2 0.35 1.55 22.45
C MET A 2 1.15 0.40 23.08
N VAL A 3 2.45 0.59 23.32
CA VAL A 3 3.32 -0.42 23.96
C VAL A 3 2.78 -0.81 25.35
N GLU A 4 2.34 0.16 26.14
CA GLU A 4 1.74 -0.09 27.45
C GLU A 4 0.43 -0.91 27.35
N LYS A 5 -0.45 -0.55 26.40
CA LYS A 5 -1.71 -1.28 26.19
C LYS A 5 -1.49 -2.70 25.72
N MET A 6 -0.57 -2.87 24.74
CA MET A 6 -0.22 -4.20 24.25
C MET A 6 0.49 -5.05 25.30
N GLY A 7 1.27 -4.43 26.19
CA GLY A 7 1.86 -5.11 27.36
C GLY A 7 0.78 -5.73 28.24
N LYS A 8 -0.25 -4.98 28.61
CA LYS A 8 -1.38 -5.48 29.43
C LYS A 8 -2.15 -6.62 28.73
N VAL A 9 -2.32 -6.53 27.42
CA VAL A 9 -2.94 -7.62 26.63
C VAL A 9 -2.07 -8.87 26.66
N ALA A 10 -0.76 -8.71 26.45
CA ALA A 10 0.18 -9.82 26.51
C ALA A 10 0.22 -10.49 27.90
N GLU A 11 0.23 -9.72 28.97
CA GLU A 11 0.15 -10.22 30.34
C GLU A 11 -1.14 -11.03 30.58
N ALA A 12 -2.28 -10.52 30.12
CA ALA A 12 -3.57 -11.19 30.26
C ALA A 12 -3.65 -12.53 29.51
N MET A 13 -2.83 -12.72 28.47
CA MET A 13 -2.72 -13.99 27.74
C MET A 13 -1.91 -15.06 28.51
N GLY A 14 -1.22 -14.70 29.58
CA GLY A 14 -0.48 -15.63 30.46
C GLY A 14 0.72 -16.34 29.78
N PRO A 15 1.53 -15.67 28.93
CA PRO A 15 2.67 -16.33 28.30
C PRO A 15 3.78 -16.62 29.31
N LYS A 16 4.67 -17.58 28.99
CA LYS A 16 5.83 -17.90 29.83
C LYS A 16 6.85 -16.76 29.94
N ALA A 17 6.94 -15.91 28.92
CA ALA A 17 7.80 -14.74 28.86
C ALA A 17 7.24 -13.70 27.91
N ILE A 18 7.47 -12.42 28.19
CA ILE A 18 7.12 -11.30 27.33
C ILE A 18 8.42 -10.55 27.01
N ALA A 19 8.76 -10.41 25.72
CA ALA A 19 9.85 -9.56 25.25
C ALA A 19 9.26 -8.37 24.50
N VAL A 20 9.60 -7.15 24.94
CA VAL A 20 9.21 -5.93 24.24
C VAL A 20 10.36 -5.49 23.33
N ILE A 21 10.15 -5.62 22.03
CA ILE A 21 11.06 -5.10 21.03
C ILE A 21 10.54 -3.73 20.60
N GLY A 22 11.10 -2.68 21.17
CA GLY A 22 10.67 -1.31 20.89
C GLY A 22 11.84 -0.33 20.93
N LYS A 23 11.69 0.78 20.24
CA LYS A 23 12.60 1.92 20.34
C LYS A 23 12.04 2.97 21.26
N LYS A 24 12.92 3.67 21.96
CA LYS A 24 12.55 4.84 22.75
C LYS A 24 12.33 6.02 21.80
N VAL A 25 11.47 6.94 22.19
CA VAL A 25 11.29 8.21 21.49
C VAL A 25 12.63 8.95 21.49
N GLY A 26 13.08 9.37 20.32
CA GLY A 26 14.37 10.07 20.14
C GLY A 26 15.54 9.16 19.72
N ASP A 27 15.38 7.85 19.71
CA ASP A 27 16.39 6.94 19.15
C ASP A 27 16.54 7.13 17.64
N HIS A 28 17.78 7.04 17.14
CA HIS A 28 18.02 7.05 15.70
C HIS A 28 17.33 5.86 15.01
N PHE A 29 16.71 6.15 13.86
CA PHE A 29 16.15 5.10 13.02
C PHE A 29 17.26 4.19 12.48
N ASN A 30 17.12 2.90 12.68
CA ASN A 30 18.08 1.89 12.24
C ASN A 30 17.38 0.83 11.39
N THR A 31 17.61 0.86 10.09
CA THR A 31 17.00 -0.06 9.13
C THR A 31 17.44 -1.51 9.32
N ALA A 32 18.63 -1.78 9.91
CA ALA A 32 19.10 -3.13 10.15
C ALA A 32 18.35 -3.83 11.30
N SER A 33 17.88 -3.06 12.30
CA SER A 33 17.11 -3.58 13.43
C SER A 33 15.61 -3.40 13.31
N TYR A 34 15.14 -2.65 12.33
CA TYR A 34 13.73 -2.38 12.05
C TYR A 34 13.36 -2.88 10.66
N GLN A 35 12.69 -4.03 10.61
CA GLN A 35 12.14 -4.53 9.36
C GLN A 35 10.84 -3.80 9.03
N THR A 36 10.82 -3.10 7.91
CA THR A 36 9.61 -2.51 7.36
C THR A 36 9.03 -3.43 6.30
N THR A 37 7.74 -3.70 6.42
CA THR A 37 6.95 -4.41 5.42
C THR A 37 5.77 -3.53 5.02
N HIS A 38 5.02 -3.93 3.99
CA HIS A 38 3.82 -3.22 3.55
C HIS A 38 4.10 -1.79 3.06
N LEU A 39 5.24 -1.58 2.40
CA LEU A 39 5.55 -0.29 1.77
C LEU A 39 4.50 0.03 0.70
N ASN A 40 3.92 1.21 0.77
CA ASN A 40 2.87 1.66 -0.13
C ASN A 40 2.93 3.16 -0.38
N GLY A 41 2.09 3.67 -1.30
CA GLY A 41 1.93 5.11 -1.51
C GLY A 41 2.97 5.80 -2.37
N GLY A 42 3.90 5.07 -3.01
CA GLY A 42 4.95 5.68 -3.85
C GLY A 42 4.43 6.28 -5.17
N ALA A 43 3.29 5.78 -5.68
CA ALA A 43 2.63 6.26 -6.90
C ALA A 43 1.12 6.14 -6.74
N ILE A 44 0.54 6.97 -5.87
CA ILE A 44 -0.86 6.82 -5.45
C ILE A 44 -1.84 6.98 -6.60
N MET A 45 -2.89 6.15 -6.58
CA MET A 45 -4.03 6.29 -7.48
C MET A 45 -5.05 7.30 -6.94
N GLY A 46 -5.79 7.92 -7.84
CA GLY A 46 -6.84 8.88 -7.48
C GLY A 46 -7.73 9.25 -8.66
N THR A 47 -8.58 10.23 -8.43
CA THR A 47 -9.51 10.76 -9.44
C THR A 47 -9.06 12.09 -10.04
N ASP A 48 -8.03 12.71 -9.46
CA ASP A 48 -7.51 14.01 -9.89
C ASP A 48 -6.00 13.89 -10.18
N PRO A 49 -5.55 14.19 -11.42
CA PRO A 49 -4.14 14.18 -11.78
C PRO A 49 -3.28 15.18 -11.03
N LYS A 50 -3.88 16.19 -10.37
CA LYS A 50 -3.14 17.15 -9.54
C LYS A 50 -2.73 16.57 -8.20
N THR A 51 -3.40 15.51 -7.74
CA THR A 51 -3.22 14.94 -6.41
C THR A 51 -2.85 13.46 -6.43
N SER A 52 -2.75 12.85 -7.61
CA SER A 52 -2.39 11.43 -7.78
C SER A 52 -1.53 11.21 -9.02
N ALA A 53 -0.68 10.19 -8.98
CA ALA A 53 0.16 9.80 -10.10
C ALA A 53 -0.57 8.89 -11.11
N LEU A 54 -1.55 8.14 -10.61
CA LEU A 54 -2.28 7.13 -11.37
C LEU A 54 -3.79 7.39 -11.31
N ASN A 55 -4.49 6.99 -12.37
CA ASN A 55 -5.94 6.92 -12.37
C ASN A 55 -6.45 5.63 -11.69
N ARG A 56 -7.77 5.45 -11.60
CA ARG A 56 -8.41 4.27 -10.99
C ARG A 56 -8.07 2.92 -11.64
N TYR A 57 -7.51 2.93 -12.84
CA TYR A 57 -7.07 1.73 -13.56
C TYR A 57 -5.58 1.44 -13.37
N LEU A 58 -4.93 2.18 -12.47
CA LEU A 58 -3.48 2.14 -12.23
C LEU A 58 -2.65 2.59 -13.44
N GLN A 59 -3.25 3.32 -14.37
CA GLN A 59 -2.60 3.94 -15.52
C GLN A 59 -2.05 5.32 -15.11
N SER A 60 -0.83 5.63 -15.53
CA SER A 60 -0.25 6.95 -15.35
C SER A 60 -1.09 8.03 -16.05
N TRP A 61 -1.28 9.15 -15.38
CA TRP A 61 -1.93 10.32 -15.98
C TRP A 61 -1.09 10.95 -17.10
N ASP A 62 0.24 10.94 -16.95
CA ASP A 62 1.15 11.60 -17.89
C ASP A 62 1.55 10.70 -19.04
N VAL A 63 1.64 9.38 -18.81
CA VAL A 63 2.17 8.41 -19.78
C VAL A 63 1.19 7.25 -19.93
N HIS A 64 0.33 7.32 -20.92
CA HIS A 64 -0.83 6.44 -21.07
C HIS A 64 -0.52 4.96 -21.32
N ASN A 65 0.70 4.62 -21.73
CA ASN A 65 1.15 3.23 -21.88
C ASN A 65 1.86 2.67 -20.65
N VAL A 66 1.88 3.42 -19.55
CA VAL A 66 2.46 2.98 -18.26
C VAL A 66 1.35 2.64 -17.29
N PHE A 67 1.39 1.42 -16.77
CA PHE A 67 0.52 0.92 -15.70
C PHE A 67 1.40 0.49 -14.53
N VAL A 68 1.01 0.84 -13.31
CA VAL A 68 1.77 0.58 -12.08
C VAL A 68 0.94 -0.24 -11.11
N PRO A 69 0.79 -1.57 -11.34
CA PRO A 69 0.12 -2.45 -10.39
C PRO A 69 1.02 -2.67 -9.17
N GLY A 70 0.41 -2.72 -7.99
CA GLY A 70 1.13 -2.98 -6.75
C GLY A 70 0.70 -2.08 -5.61
N ALA A 71 1.28 -2.28 -4.43
CA ALA A 71 0.97 -1.51 -3.24
C ALA A 71 1.41 -0.03 -3.34
N SER A 72 2.33 0.31 -4.24
CA SER A 72 2.69 1.70 -4.52
C SER A 72 1.50 2.57 -4.95
N ALA A 73 0.48 1.96 -5.56
CA ALA A 73 -0.73 2.64 -5.98
C ALA A 73 -1.71 2.98 -4.84
N PHE A 74 -1.52 2.42 -3.65
CA PHE A 74 -2.43 2.67 -2.53
C PHE A 74 -2.30 4.10 -2.03
N PRO A 75 -3.41 4.86 -1.91
CA PRO A 75 -3.38 6.22 -1.37
C PRO A 75 -3.10 6.26 0.13
N GLN A 76 -3.31 5.15 0.83
CA GLN A 76 -3.02 5.01 2.26
C GLN A 76 -2.80 3.54 2.63
N GLY A 77 -2.09 3.29 3.72
CA GLY A 77 -1.96 1.97 4.32
C GLY A 77 -3.28 1.51 4.94
N LEU A 78 -3.64 0.25 4.72
CA LEU A 78 -4.91 -0.31 5.16
C LEU A 78 -4.89 -0.88 6.58
N GLY A 79 -3.77 -0.75 7.30
CA GLY A 79 -3.60 -1.27 8.65
C GLY A 79 -3.58 -2.80 8.74
N TYR A 80 -3.56 -3.50 7.61
CA TYR A 80 -3.55 -4.96 7.52
C TYR A 80 -2.68 -5.45 6.35
N ASN A 81 -2.50 -6.78 6.22
CA ASN A 81 -1.69 -7.37 5.16
C ASN A 81 -2.27 -7.06 3.77
N PRO A 82 -1.55 -6.36 2.88
CA PRO A 82 -2.14 -5.78 1.66
C PRO A 82 -2.17 -6.74 0.46
N THR A 83 -1.54 -7.93 0.53
CA THR A 83 -1.32 -8.82 -0.63
C THR A 83 -2.60 -9.17 -1.39
N GLY A 84 -3.69 -9.46 -0.68
CA GLY A 84 -4.98 -9.76 -1.31
C GLY A 84 -5.50 -8.59 -2.15
N LEU A 85 -5.39 -7.36 -1.63
CA LEU A 85 -5.82 -6.16 -2.35
C LEU A 85 -4.87 -5.82 -3.51
N VAL A 86 -3.55 -6.04 -3.33
CA VAL A 86 -2.59 -5.90 -4.44
C VAL A 86 -2.99 -6.80 -5.61
N ALA A 87 -3.31 -8.07 -5.33
CA ALA A 87 -3.76 -9.00 -6.36
C ALA A 87 -5.07 -8.54 -7.02
N ALA A 88 -6.07 -8.13 -6.23
CA ALA A 88 -7.36 -7.66 -6.75
C ALA A 88 -7.20 -6.45 -7.68
N LEU A 89 -6.42 -5.44 -7.28
CA LEU A 89 -6.16 -4.26 -8.11
C LEU A 89 -5.34 -4.59 -9.36
N THR A 90 -4.42 -5.55 -9.27
CA THR A 90 -3.67 -6.02 -10.44
C THR A 90 -4.59 -6.68 -11.46
N TYR A 91 -5.51 -7.55 -11.02
CA TYR A 91 -6.53 -8.14 -11.91
C TYR A 91 -7.48 -7.09 -12.49
N TRP A 92 -7.88 -6.11 -11.70
CA TRP A 92 -8.69 -4.98 -12.16
C TRP A 92 -8.00 -4.21 -13.28
N SER A 93 -6.74 -3.84 -13.08
CA SER A 93 -5.94 -3.14 -14.08
C SER A 93 -5.72 -3.99 -15.33
N ALA A 94 -5.35 -5.28 -15.18
CA ALA A 94 -5.17 -6.20 -16.29
C ALA A 94 -6.44 -6.38 -17.13
N LYS A 95 -7.61 -6.40 -16.50
CA LYS A 95 -8.90 -6.44 -17.18
C LYS A 95 -9.11 -5.17 -18.01
N ALA A 96 -8.86 -4.00 -17.44
CA ALA A 96 -8.98 -2.73 -18.17
C ALA A 96 -8.01 -2.63 -19.35
N ILE A 97 -6.76 -3.10 -19.17
CA ILE A 97 -5.78 -3.18 -20.26
C ILE A 97 -6.33 -4.05 -21.39
N ARG A 98 -6.76 -5.27 -21.09
CA ARG A 98 -7.24 -6.23 -22.08
C ARG A 98 -8.50 -5.77 -22.81
N GLU A 99 -9.47 -5.24 -22.07
CA GLU A 99 -10.82 -4.99 -22.58
C GLU A 99 -10.99 -3.60 -23.18
N GLN A 100 -10.17 -2.65 -22.79
CA GLN A 100 -10.26 -1.27 -23.19
C GLN A 100 -8.97 -0.78 -23.89
N TYR A 101 -7.85 -0.76 -23.18
CA TYR A 101 -6.62 -0.16 -23.67
C TYR A 101 -6.08 -0.83 -24.94
N LEU A 102 -6.00 -2.15 -25.01
CA LEU A 102 -5.51 -2.86 -26.19
C LEU A 102 -6.42 -2.71 -27.41
N LYS A 103 -7.69 -2.38 -27.22
CA LYS A 103 -8.62 -2.12 -28.34
C LYS A 103 -8.53 -0.67 -28.85
N ASN A 104 -8.24 0.26 -27.96
CA ASN A 104 -8.10 1.67 -28.28
C ASN A 104 -7.04 2.29 -27.34
N PRO A 105 -5.73 2.20 -27.70
CA PRO A 105 -4.67 2.74 -26.87
C PRO A 105 -4.80 4.24 -26.62
N GLY A 106 -4.74 4.64 -25.35
CA GLY A 106 -4.89 6.02 -24.91
C GLY A 106 -5.23 6.13 -23.43
N PRO A 107 -5.63 7.30 -22.94
CA PRO A 107 -6.09 7.49 -21.58
C PRO A 107 -7.39 6.70 -21.36
N LEU A 108 -7.42 5.86 -20.31
CA LEU A 108 -8.64 5.18 -19.90
C LEU A 108 -9.56 6.18 -19.22
N VAL A 109 -10.74 6.37 -19.80
CA VAL A 109 -11.73 7.33 -19.30
C VAL A 109 -12.32 6.84 -18.00
N GLN A 110 -12.32 7.71 -17.00
CA GLN A 110 -13.02 7.47 -15.74
C GLN A 110 -14.48 7.94 -15.91
N ALA A 111 -15.39 6.98 -15.94
CA ALA A 111 -16.81 7.27 -15.87
C ALA A 111 -17.23 7.47 -14.40
#